data_bf587b70b471e981a3c0cdf169500b98
#
_entry.id   bf587b70b471e981a3c0cdf169500b98
#
_cell.length_a   1.000
_cell.length_b   1.000
_cell.length_c   1.000
_cell.angle_alpha   90.00
_cell.angle_beta   90.00
_cell.angle_gamma   90.00
#
_symmetry.space_group_name_H-M   'P 1'
#
loop_
_entity.id
_entity.type
_entity.pdbx_description
1 polymer ?
#
loop_
_entity_poly.entity_id
_entity_poly.type
_entity_poly.pdbx_seq_one_letter_code
_entity_poly.pdbx_strand_id
1 'polypeptide(L)'
;MDEKNEELVDAQIVEEDSRMYGHAEGEPGGEVADEPALVLGDDDPHDAELHEKILSEECAWKGKILDVHRLEVELPNGRRSARDIVRHPGAAAVVALTESGKIILVRQYRTAIDRVTVEIPAGKLDPGEDPLDCAKRELHEETGFRAGRIRFLTSIVTSCGFCDEIIHIYLATKLEFDAPNPDDDEFVNVDLVPLHELIDAVLDGKIEDAKTVVGALACDSIAHRLGGAEL
;
A
#
# COMPACT_ATOMS: atom_id res chain seq x y z
N MET A 1 27.56 -3.07 26.00
CA MET A 1 26.31 -3.85 26.09
C MET A 1 26.72 -5.30 25.80
N ASP A 2 26.30 -6.21 26.63
CA ASP A 2 26.89 -7.54 26.78
C ASP A 2 26.25 -8.51 25.78
N GLU A 3 27.04 -9.26 25.03
CA GLU A 3 26.58 -10.27 24.04
C GLU A 3 25.54 -11.27 24.63
N LYS A 4 25.51 -11.43 25.94
CA LYS A 4 24.53 -12.25 26.64
C LYS A 4 23.11 -11.68 26.68
N ASN A 5 22.93 -10.37 26.41
CA ASN A 5 21.60 -9.76 26.37
C ASN A 5 20.95 -9.91 24.98
N GLU A 6 21.72 -9.99 23.90
CA GLU A 6 21.17 -10.21 22.56
C GLU A 6 20.67 -11.66 22.39
N GLU A 7 21.41 -12.67 22.87
CA GLU A 7 20.94 -14.06 22.85
C GLU A 7 19.66 -14.30 23.68
N LEU A 8 19.43 -13.53 24.75
CA LEU A 8 18.23 -13.65 25.58
C LEU A 8 16.99 -13.00 24.93
N VAL A 9 17.19 -11.95 24.13
CA VAL A 9 16.09 -11.29 23.39
C VAL A 9 15.63 -12.15 22.24
N ASP A 10 16.56 -12.75 21.48
CA ASP A 10 16.24 -13.66 20.37
C ASP A 10 15.54 -14.93 20.86
N ALA A 11 15.96 -15.49 22.00
CA ALA A 11 15.30 -16.66 22.59
C ALA A 11 13.88 -16.37 23.08
N GLN A 12 13.61 -15.16 23.61
CA GLN A 12 12.27 -14.78 24.04
C GLN A 12 11.31 -14.51 22.87
N ILE A 13 11.79 -13.92 21.78
CA ILE A 13 10.99 -13.70 20.57
C ILE A 13 10.56 -15.04 19.95
N VAL A 14 11.45 -16.03 19.90
CA VAL A 14 11.14 -17.36 19.37
C VAL A 14 10.16 -18.14 20.26
N GLU A 15 10.22 -17.96 21.60
CA GLU A 15 9.27 -18.63 22.52
C GLU A 15 7.89 -17.94 22.55
N GLU A 16 7.80 -16.63 22.34
CA GLU A 16 6.49 -15.94 22.26
C GLU A 16 5.78 -16.23 20.93
N ASP A 17 6.50 -16.36 19.82
CA ASP A 17 5.92 -16.70 18.51
C ASP A 17 5.32 -18.11 18.50
N SER A 18 5.96 -19.09 19.20
CA SER A 18 5.41 -20.44 19.36
C SER A 18 4.13 -20.52 20.22
N ARG A 19 3.86 -19.50 21.06
CA ARG A 19 2.64 -19.41 21.88
C ARG A 19 1.49 -18.71 21.18
N MET A 20 1.78 -17.86 20.19
CA MET A 20 0.76 -17.17 19.41
C MET A 20 0.13 -18.05 18.32
N TYR A 21 0.88 -19.02 17.82
CA TYR A 21 0.38 -20.05 16.90
C TYR A 21 0.40 -21.40 17.63
N GLY A 22 -0.56 -21.59 18.55
CA GLY A 22 -0.69 -22.80 19.35
C GLY A 22 -0.78 -24.06 18.48
N HIS A 23 0.34 -24.71 18.26
CA HIS A 23 0.34 -26.11 17.86
C HIS A 23 -0.08 -26.92 19.06
N ALA A 24 -1.39 -27.21 19.16
CA ALA A 24 -1.88 -28.28 20.00
C ALA A 24 -1.28 -29.57 19.44
N GLU A 25 -0.43 -30.24 20.25
CA GLU A 25 -0.05 -31.62 19.99
C GLU A 25 -1.32 -32.47 20.11
N GLY A 26 -2.01 -32.62 18.97
CA GLY A 26 -3.19 -33.48 18.83
C GLY A 26 -2.75 -34.90 18.52
N GLU A 27 -3.37 -35.86 19.17
CA GLU A 27 -3.21 -37.29 18.93
C GLU A 27 -3.38 -37.64 17.43
N PRO A 28 -2.65 -38.60 16.86
CA PRO A 28 -2.75 -38.99 15.47
C PRO A 28 -4.08 -39.75 15.24
N GLY A 29 -5.05 -39.12 14.61
CA GLY A 29 -6.29 -39.82 14.18
C GLY A 29 -7.55 -38.97 13.99
N GLY A 30 -7.51 -37.64 14.16
CA GLY A 30 -8.63 -36.79 13.78
C GLY A 30 -8.50 -36.36 12.31
N GLU A 31 -9.55 -36.57 11.49
CA GLU A 31 -9.68 -35.86 10.23
C GLU A 31 -9.56 -34.34 10.51
N VAL A 32 -8.49 -33.73 10.05
CA VAL A 32 -8.38 -32.26 10.04
C VAL A 32 -9.51 -31.82 9.10
N ALA A 33 -10.58 -31.26 9.66
CA ALA A 33 -11.58 -30.59 8.84
C ALA A 33 -10.81 -29.55 8.00
N ASP A 34 -10.99 -29.60 6.67
CA ASP A 34 -10.42 -28.61 5.76
C ASP A 34 -10.82 -27.23 6.32
N GLU A 35 -9.85 -26.47 6.82
CA GLU A 35 -10.10 -25.09 7.21
C GLU A 35 -10.63 -24.39 5.96
N PRO A 36 -11.76 -23.67 6.05
CA PRO A 36 -12.33 -23.03 4.89
C PRO A 36 -11.28 -22.10 4.27
N ALA A 37 -11.01 -22.25 2.98
CA ALA A 37 -10.16 -21.34 2.26
C ALA A 37 -10.70 -19.92 2.45
N LEU A 38 -9.78 -18.92 2.61
CA LEU A 38 -10.17 -17.52 2.71
C LEU A 38 -11.04 -17.14 1.51
N VAL A 39 -12.32 -16.93 1.73
CA VAL A 39 -13.25 -16.42 0.71
C VAL A 39 -13.12 -14.90 0.68
N LEU A 40 -12.83 -14.35 -0.48
CA LEU A 40 -12.68 -12.90 -0.69
C LEU A 40 -13.72 -12.41 -1.70
N GLY A 41 -14.36 -11.29 -1.41
CA GLY A 41 -15.34 -10.64 -2.28
C GLY A 41 -16.78 -10.91 -1.85
N ASP A 42 -17.73 -10.45 -2.67
CA ASP A 42 -19.17 -10.42 -2.37
C ASP A 42 -19.83 -11.82 -2.31
N ASP A 43 -19.06 -12.89 -2.45
CA ASP A 43 -19.55 -14.27 -2.53
C ASP A 43 -19.68 -14.96 -1.15
N ASP A 44 -19.21 -14.34 -0.06
CA ASP A 44 -19.39 -14.89 1.28
C ASP A 44 -20.83 -14.57 1.77
N PRO A 45 -21.67 -15.58 2.02
CA PRO A 45 -23.04 -15.36 2.50
C PRO A 45 -23.10 -14.62 3.84
N HIS A 46 -22.03 -14.64 4.64
CA HIS A 46 -21.96 -13.90 5.91
C HIS A 46 -21.73 -12.40 5.73
N ASP A 47 -21.23 -11.95 4.57
CA ASP A 47 -21.00 -10.54 4.31
C ASP A 47 -22.31 -9.76 4.19
N ALA A 48 -23.39 -10.39 3.78
CA ALA A 48 -24.73 -9.79 3.76
C ALA A 48 -25.18 -9.28 5.14
N GLU A 49 -24.73 -9.92 6.23
CA GLU A 49 -25.03 -9.54 7.60
C GLU A 49 -24.23 -8.31 8.07
N LEU A 50 -23.20 -7.90 7.32
CA LEU A 50 -22.34 -6.75 7.62
C LEU A 50 -22.73 -5.50 6.83
N HIS A 51 -23.58 -5.64 5.81
CA HIS A 51 -23.90 -4.56 4.88
C HIS A 51 -24.65 -3.40 5.55
N GLU A 52 -24.14 -2.19 5.38
CA GLU A 52 -24.79 -0.94 5.77
C GLU A 52 -25.49 -0.33 4.55
N LYS A 53 -26.80 -0.10 4.65
CA LYS A 53 -27.57 0.51 3.57
C LYS A 53 -27.49 2.04 3.63
N ILE A 54 -26.96 2.66 2.60
CA ILE A 54 -26.96 4.13 2.46
C ILE A 54 -28.40 4.62 2.23
N LEU A 55 -28.87 5.50 3.11
CA LEU A 55 -30.20 6.11 3.05
C LEU A 55 -30.15 7.49 2.39
N SER A 56 -29.12 8.28 2.68
CA SER A 56 -28.87 9.57 2.06
C SER A 56 -27.39 9.91 2.09
N GLU A 57 -26.97 10.78 1.19
CA GLU A 57 -25.61 11.33 1.11
C GLU A 57 -25.67 12.81 0.77
N GLU A 58 -24.96 13.64 1.50
CA GLU A 58 -24.78 15.06 1.24
C GLU A 58 -23.31 15.46 1.26
N CYS A 59 -22.88 16.34 0.36
CA CYS A 59 -21.56 16.94 0.39
C CYS A 59 -21.53 18.01 1.48
N ALA A 60 -20.85 17.74 2.60
CA ALA A 60 -20.73 18.66 3.71
C ALA A 60 -19.64 19.72 3.46
N TRP A 61 -18.58 19.37 2.71
CA TRP A 61 -17.52 20.29 2.32
C TRP A 61 -16.88 19.82 1.00
N LYS A 62 -16.65 20.79 0.10
CA LYS A 62 -16.00 20.56 -1.18
C LYS A 62 -14.65 21.24 -1.23
N GLY A 63 -13.57 20.45 -1.41
CA GLY A 63 -12.20 20.94 -1.52
C GLY A 63 -11.67 20.99 -2.95
N LYS A 64 -10.39 21.33 -3.08
CA LYS A 64 -9.67 21.28 -4.37
C LYS A 64 -9.31 19.82 -4.75
N ILE A 65 -8.99 18.99 -3.75
CA ILE A 65 -8.46 17.65 -3.94
C ILE A 65 -9.47 16.59 -3.56
N LEU A 66 -10.21 16.81 -2.47
CA LEU A 66 -11.15 15.84 -1.91
C LEU A 66 -12.44 16.53 -1.49
N ASP A 67 -13.51 15.76 -1.42
CA ASP A 67 -14.81 16.20 -0.89
C ASP A 67 -15.13 15.42 0.40
N VAL A 68 -15.74 16.08 1.37
CA VAL A 68 -16.23 15.44 2.60
C VAL A 68 -17.72 15.29 2.53
N HIS A 69 -18.19 14.07 2.65
CA HIS A 69 -19.60 13.71 2.58
C HIS A 69 -20.10 13.19 3.92
N ARG A 70 -21.34 13.53 4.25
CA ARG A 70 -22.07 12.94 5.36
C ARG A 70 -23.14 12.01 4.83
N LEU A 71 -23.10 10.75 5.27
CA LEU A 71 -24.05 9.71 4.92
C LEU A 71 -24.95 9.40 6.12
N GLU A 72 -26.26 9.22 5.89
CA GLU A 72 -27.12 8.45 6.80
C GLU A 72 -27.13 6.99 6.34
N VAL A 73 -26.92 6.08 7.25
CA VAL A 73 -26.92 4.64 6.95
C VAL A 73 -27.88 3.89 7.88
N GLU A 74 -28.45 2.81 7.38
CA GLU A 74 -29.13 1.80 8.17
C GLU A 74 -28.16 0.64 8.43
N LEU A 75 -27.91 0.39 9.71
CA LEU A 75 -27.05 -0.71 10.16
C LEU A 75 -27.76 -2.05 9.98
N PRO A 76 -27.04 -3.19 9.99
CA PRO A 76 -27.63 -4.54 9.88
C PRO A 76 -28.72 -4.84 10.90
N ASN A 77 -28.69 -4.20 12.07
CA ASN A 77 -29.71 -4.35 13.12
C ASN A 77 -30.90 -3.38 12.96
N GLY A 78 -31.02 -2.68 11.83
CA GLY A 78 -32.10 -1.74 11.52
C GLY A 78 -31.97 -0.35 12.18
N ARG A 79 -30.89 -0.11 12.96
CA ARG A 79 -30.65 1.23 13.56
C ARG A 79 -30.04 2.17 12.55
N ARG A 80 -30.33 3.47 12.68
CA ARG A 80 -29.66 4.51 11.88
C ARG A 80 -28.39 4.99 12.53
N SER A 81 -27.42 5.32 11.69
CA SER A 81 -26.14 5.92 12.10
C SER A 81 -25.67 6.90 11.02
N ALA A 82 -24.69 7.74 11.33
CA ALA A 82 -24.04 8.62 10.38
C ALA A 82 -22.62 8.13 10.08
N ARG A 83 -22.15 8.44 8.85
CA ARG A 83 -20.76 8.24 8.41
C ARG A 83 -20.27 9.53 7.80
N ASP A 84 -19.07 9.97 8.19
CA ASP A 84 -18.37 11.05 7.51
C ASP A 84 -17.32 10.39 6.60
N ILE A 85 -17.44 10.60 5.29
CA ILE A 85 -16.64 9.94 4.26
C ILE A 85 -15.88 10.97 3.45
N VAL A 86 -14.58 10.73 3.24
CA VAL A 86 -13.75 11.47 2.29
C VAL A 86 -13.86 10.80 0.93
N ARG A 87 -14.31 11.55 -0.08
CA ARG A 87 -14.31 11.11 -1.48
C ARG A 87 -13.02 11.58 -2.16
N HIS A 88 -12.27 10.64 -2.73
CA HIS A 88 -11.00 10.88 -3.37
C HIS A 88 -10.96 10.30 -4.80
N PRO A 89 -10.32 10.96 -5.77
CA PRO A 89 -10.28 10.45 -7.15
C PRO A 89 -9.51 9.13 -7.31
N GLY A 90 -8.75 8.72 -6.30
CA GLY A 90 -7.79 7.63 -6.38
C GLY A 90 -6.42 8.12 -6.81
N ALA A 91 -5.44 7.19 -6.85
CA ALA A 91 -4.06 7.47 -7.21
C ALA A 91 -3.39 6.26 -7.88
N ALA A 92 -2.27 6.49 -8.53
CA ALA A 92 -1.38 5.44 -8.98
C ALA A 92 0.04 5.69 -8.45
N ALA A 93 0.74 4.60 -8.13
CA ALA A 93 2.10 4.62 -7.61
C ALA A 93 2.98 3.60 -8.33
N VAL A 94 4.30 3.85 -8.36
CA VAL A 94 5.22 3.03 -9.13
C VAL A 94 6.42 2.60 -8.29
N VAL A 95 6.60 1.29 -8.14
CA VAL A 95 7.88 0.71 -7.71
C VAL A 95 8.76 0.65 -8.95
N ALA A 96 9.65 1.61 -9.11
CA ALA A 96 10.53 1.71 -10.27
C ALA A 96 11.89 1.05 -9.95
N LEU A 97 12.09 -0.16 -10.50
CA LEU A 97 13.27 -1.00 -10.24
C LEU A 97 14.27 -0.90 -11.39
N THR A 98 15.48 -0.48 -11.09
CA THR A 98 16.60 -0.43 -12.04
C THR A 98 17.21 -1.81 -12.27
N GLU A 99 17.96 -1.99 -13.36
CA GLU A 99 18.71 -3.23 -13.63
C GLU A 99 19.79 -3.54 -12.56
N SER A 100 20.24 -2.52 -11.83
CA SER A 100 21.19 -2.69 -10.72
C SER A 100 20.51 -3.01 -9.38
N GLY A 101 19.22 -3.29 -9.35
CA GLY A 101 18.47 -3.65 -8.14
C GLY A 101 18.19 -2.47 -7.19
N LYS A 102 18.20 -1.24 -7.71
CA LYS A 102 17.84 -0.05 -6.93
C LYS A 102 16.41 0.38 -7.22
N ILE A 103 15.73 0.89 -6.21
CA ILE A 103 14.41 1.52 -6.31
C ILE A 103 14.59 3.02 -6.43
N ILE A 104 13.82 3.64 -7.31
CA ILE A 104 13.71 5.09 -7.43
C ILE A 104 12.69 5.56 -6.39
N LEU A 105 13.11 6.48 -5.54
CA LEU A 105 12.31 7.08 -4.48
C LEU A 105 12.29 8.60 -4.66
N VAL A 106 11.24 9.23 -4.18
CA VAL A 106 11.10 10.69 -4.11
C VAL A 106 11.04 11.14 -2.65
N ARG A 107 11.63 12.31 -2.38
CA ARG A 107 11.49 13.00 -1.10
C ARG A 107 10.59 14.18 -1.30
N GLN A 108 9.49 14.22 -0.54
CA GLN A 108 8.51 15.28 -0.62
C GLN A 108 8.09 15.74 0.78
N TYR A 109 7.88 17.05 0.96
CA TYR A 109 7.33 17.59 2.20
C TYR A 109 5.81 17.36 2.25
N ARG A 110 5.34 16.71 3.31
CA ARG A 110 3.93 16.43 3.54
C ARG A 110 3.39 17.31 4.66
N THR A 111 2.69 18.38 4.28
CA THR A 111 2.12 19.37 5.22
C THR A 111 1.23 18.74 6.27
N ALA A 112 0.49 17.69 5.94
CA ALA A 112 -0.42 17.02 6.87
C ALA A 112 0.28 16.40 8.10
N ILE A 113 1.54 16.02 7.95
CA ILE A 113 2.37 15.43 9.02
C ILE A 113 3.61 16.25 9.34
N ASP A 114 3.73 17.46 8.73
CA ASP A 114 4.77 18.47 8.99
C ASP A 114 6.21 17.94 8.87
N ARG A 115 6.48 17.11 7.87
CA ARG A 115 7.82 16.55 7.62
C ARG A 115 8.02 16.09 6.19
N VAL A 116 9.30 15.90 5.82
CA VAL A 116 9.68 15.23 4.58
C VAL A 116 9.48 13.72 4.74
N THR A 117 8.86 13.11 3.75
CA THR A 117 8.71 11.66 3.60
C THR A 117 9.57 11.14 2.44
N VAL A 118 9.88 9.85 2.48
CA VAL A 118 10.54 9.11 1.39
C VAL A 118 9.52 8.14 0.84
N GLU A 119 9.21 8.27 -0.44
CA GLU A 119 8.06 7.62 -1.05
C GLU A 119 8.43 7.02 -2.42
N ILE A 120 7.70 6.01 -2.88
CA ILE A 120 7.70 5.66 -4.31
C ILE A 120 6.95 6.74 -5.09
N PRO A 121 7.34 7.04 -6.35
CA PRO A 121 6.64 8.00 -7.20
C PRO A 121 5.15 7.70 -7.29
N ALA A 122 4.31 8.72 -7.13
CA ALA A 122 2.87 8.56 -7.11
C ALA A 122 2.10 9.88 -7.26
N GLY A 123 0.98 9.84 -7.97
CA GLY A 123 0.07 10.96 -8.02
C GLY A 123 -1.39 10.57 -8.20
N LYS A 124 -2.24 11.57 -8.13
CA LYS A 124 -3.70 11.42 -8.24
C LYS A 124 -4.11 11.14 -9.68
N LEU A 125 -5.19 10.39 -9.83
CA LEU A 125 -5.85 10.23 -11.12
C LEU A 125 -6.51 11.54 -11.56
N ASP A 126 -6.28 11.92 -12.80
CA ASP A 126 -7.07 12.94 -13.47
C ASP A 126 -8.48 12.42 -13.79
N PRO A 127 -9.48 13.29 -13.97
CA PRO A 127 -10.83 12.87 -14.28
C PRO A 127 -10.89 11.96 -15.52
N GLY A 128 -11.20 10.67 -15.30
CA GLY A 128 -11.29 9.66 -16.36
C GLY A 128 -9.95 9.07 -16.83
N GLU A 129 -8.86 9.38 -16.15
CA GLU A 129 -7.54 8.81 -16.44
C GLU A 129 -7.48 7.33 -16.04
N ASP A 130 -6.86 6.52 -16.91
CA ASP A 130 -6.55 5.12 -16.59
C ASP A 130 -5.40 5.05 -15.57
N PRO A 131 -5.49 4.25 -14.50
CA PRO A 131 -4.45 4.16 -13.47
C PRO A 131 -3.06 3.79 -14.02
N LEU A 132 -2.97 3.00 -15.09
CA LEU A 132 -1.70 2.67 -15.71
C LEU A 132 -1.08 3.88 -16.42
N ASP A 133 -1.89 4.72 -17.03
CA ASP A 133 -1.40 5.93 -17.71
C ASP A 133 -1.00 6.99 -16.71
N CYS A 134 -1.74 7.15 -15.61
CA CYS A 134 -1.33 7.94 -14.45
C CYS A 134 0.03 7.47 -13.90
N ALA A 135 0.20 6.17 -13.66
CA ALA A 135 1.47 5.62 -13.17
C ALA A 135 2.67 5.95 -14.07
N LYS A 136 2.49 5.90 -15.40
CA LYS A 136 3.54 6.26 -16.36
C LYS A 136 3.84 7.75 -16.35
N ARG A 137 2.80 8.59 -16.28
CA ARG A 137 2.89 10.04 -16.23
C ARG A 137 3.65 10.47 -14.99
N GLU A 138 3.22 10.04 -13.81
CA GLU A 138 3.82 10.40 -12.52
C GLU A 138 5.27 9.93 -12.40
N LEU A 139 5.58 8.70 -12.83
CA LEU A 139 6.97 8.24 -12.87
C LEU A 139 7.86 9.19 -13.66
N HIS A 140 7.39 9.66 -14.83
CA HIS A 140 8.17 10.54 -15.67
C HIS A 140 8.24 11.97 -15.10
N GLU A 141 7.12 12.53 -14.65
CA GLU A 141 7.03 13.91 -14.14
C GLU A 141 7.92 14.11 -12.92
N GLU A 142 7.80 13.23 -11.92
CA GLU A 142 8.55 13.36 -10.67
C GLU A 142 10.01 12.95 -10.79
N THR A 143 10.35 11.98 -11.66
CA THR A 143 11.68 11.36 -11.64
C THR A 143 12.46 11.47 -12.93
N GLY A 144 11.83 11.79 -14.05
CA GLY A 144 12.45 11.79 -15.38
C GLY A 144 12.66 10.39 -15.96
N PHE A 145 12.18 9.32 -15.32
CA PHE A 145 12.31 7.98 -15.85
C PHE A 145 11.05 7.54 -16.60
N ARG A 146 11.25 6.78 -17.67
CA ARG A 146 10.22 6.09 -18.43
C ARG A 146 10.38 4.58 -18.29
N ALA A 147 9.28 3.86 -18.14
CA ALA A 147 9.29 2.42 -18.02
C ALA A 147 9.27 1.76 -19.40
N GLY A 148 10.25 0.94 -19.74
CA GLY A 148 10.20 0.04 -20.90
C GLY A 148 9.25 -1.14 -20.67
N ARG A 149 9.04 -1.51 -19.40
CA ARG A 149 8.04 -2.52 -18.99
C ARG A 149 7.36 -2.06 -17.71
N ILE A 150 6.03 -2.11 -17.67
CA ILE A 150 5.24 -1.80 -16.48
C ILE A 150 4.13 -2.84 -16.32
N ARG A 151 3.87 -3.27 -15.09
CA ARG A 151 2.80 -4.23 -14.78
C ARG A 151 2.14 -3.89 -13.46
N PHE A 152 0.86 -4.20 -13.36
CA PHE A 152 0.13 -4.10 -12.10
C PHE A 152 0.76 -5.00 -11.03
N LEU A 153 0.92 -4.47 -9.83
CA LEU A 153 1.47 -5.16 -8.67
C LEU A 153 0.38 -5.50 -7.66
N THR A 154 -0.31 -4.48 -7.17
CA THR A 154 -1.42 -4.60 -6.22
C THR A 154 -2.20 -3.27 -6.14
N SER A 155 -3.28 -3.26 -5.37
CA SER A 155 -3.96 -2.02 -4.95
C SER A 155 -4.10 -2.00 -3.44
N ILE A 156 -4.13 -0.81 -2.88
CA ILE A 156 -4.39 -0.59 -1.46
C ILE A 156 -5.54 0.40 -1.27
N VAL A 157 -6.32 0.19 -0.21
CA VAL A 157 -7.26 1.18 0.32
C VAL A 157 -6.57 1.85 1.51
N THR A 158 -6.40 3.16 1.46
CA THR A 158 -5.54 3.87 2.42
C THR A 158 -6.17 4.00 3.81
N SER A 159 -7.47 4.24 3.87
CA SER A 159 -8.19 4.49 5.13
C SER A 159 -9.66 4.07 5.02
N CYS A 160 -9.92 2.78 4.78
CA CYS A 160 -11.24 2.21 4.49
C CYS A 160 -12.36 2.57 5.50
N GLY A 161 -12.01 3.02 6.70
CA GLY A 161 -12.99 3.43 7.70
C GLY A 161 -13.67 4.77 7.41
N PHE A 162 -13.06 5.65 6.59
CA PHE A 162 -13.61 6.98 6.31
C PHE A 162 -13.19 7.59 4.97
N CYS A 163 -12.38 6.91 4.17
CA CYS A 163 -11.91 7.40 2.88
C CYS A 163 -12.03 6.28 1.83
N ASP A 164 -12.48 6.63 0.63
CA ASP A 164 -12.59 5.70 -0.49
C ASP A 164 -11.39 5.74 -1.43
N GLU A 165 -10.27 6.34 -1.01
CA GLU A 165 -9.05 6.37 -1.80
C GLU A 165 -8.50 4.97 -2.06
N ILE A 166 -8.35 4.64 -3.35
CA ILE A 166 -7.63 3.47 -3.83
C ILE A 166 -6.35 3.93 -4.50
N ILE A 167 -5.21 3.35 -4.11
CA ILE A 167 -3.93 3.55 -4.79
C ILE A 167 -3.57 2.27 -5.56
N HIS A 168 -3.46 2.38 -6.88
CA HIS A 168 -3.02 1.30 -7.76
C HIS A 168 -1.49 1.31 -7.85
N ILE A 169 -0.84 0.23 -7.42
CA ILE A 169 0.63 0.13 -7.37
C ILE A 169 1.11 -0.72 -8.54
N TYR A 170 2.06 -0.20 -9.30
CA TYR A 170 2.67 -0.85 -10.44
C TYR A 170 4.15 -1.12 -10.21
N LEU A 171 4.69 -2.15 -10.85
CA LEU A 171 6.13 -2.41 -10.95
C LEU A 171 6.61 -1.99 -12.34
N ALA A 172 7.58 -1.06 -12.38
CA ALA A 172 8.24 -0.60 -13.59
C ALA A 172 9.68 -1.10 -13.64
N THR A 173 10.09 -1.62 -14.81
CA THR A 173 11.44 -2.11 -15.08
C THR A 173 11.89 -1.65 -16.47
N LYS A 174 13.16 -1.92 -16.82
CA LYS A 174 13.79 -1.44 -18.07
C LYS A 174 13.65 0.08 -18.21
N LEU A 175 14.11 0.76 -17.16
CA LEU A 175 13.95 2.19 -17.03
C LEU A 175 14.92 2.92 -17.95
N GLU A 176 14.41 3.91 -18.68
CA GLU A 176 15.17 4.83 -19.50
C GLU A 176 15.05 6.23 -18.90
N PHE A 177 16.18 6.93 -18.75
CA PHE A 177 16.16 8.29 -18.22
C PHE A 177 15.88 9.29 -19.33
N ASP A 178 14.95 10.18 -19.06
CA ASP A 178 14.63 11.40 -19.80
C ASP A 178 14.67 12.58 -18.81
N ALA A 179 14.48 13.80 -19.24
CA ALA A 179 14.44 14.93 -18.30
C ALA A 179 13.12 14.92 -17.50
N PRO A 180 13.16 15.12 -16.16
CA PRO A 180 11.93 15.26 -15.37
C PRO A 180 11.16 16.52 -15.80
N ASN A 181 9.84 16.49 -15.63
CA ASN A 181 8.95 17.60 -15.92
C ASN A 181 7.89 17.71 -14.83
N PRO A 182 8.31 18.03 -13.58
CA PRO A 182 7.40 18.17 -12.47
C PRO A 182 6.44 19.34 -12.66
N ASP A 183 5.31 19.31 -12.00
CA ASP A 183 4.40 20.43 -11.91
C ASP A 183 5.04 21.63 -11.19
N ASP A 184 4.61 22.86 -11.50
CA ASP A 184 5.20 24.10 -10.97
C ASP A 184 5.15 24.21 -9.43
N ASP A 185 4.25 23.48 -8.77
CA ASP A 185 4.06 23.44 -7.30
C ASP A 185 4.62 22.15 -6.66
N GLU A 186 5.30 21.29 -7.42
CA GLU A 186 5.92 20.05 -6.93
C GLU A 186 7.44 20.20 -6.74
N PHE A 187 7.86 20.05 -5.48
CA PHE A 187 9.27 20.10 -5.09
C PHE A 187 9.69 18.73 -4.56
N VAL A 188 10.29 17.93 -5.43
CA VAL A 188 10.74 16.58 -5.11
C VAL A 188 12.24 16.41 -5.33
N ASN A 189 12.89 15.62 -4.50
CA ASN A 189 14.25 15.14 -4.73
C ASN A 189 14.21 13.63 -5.01
N VAL A 190 14.99 13.17 -5.96
CA VAL A 190 15.02 11.77 -6.39
C VAL A 190 16.22 11.05 -5.77
N ASP A 191 15.97 9.92 -5.12
CA ASP A 191 16.98 9.02 -4.56
C ASP A 191 16.94 7.66 -5.29
N LEU A 192 18.10 6.99 -5.39
CA LEU A 192 18.22 5.62 -5.86
C LEU A 192 18.77 4.75 -4.74
N VAL A 193 17.92 3.92 -4.14
CA VAL A 193 18.23 3.11 -2.96
C VAL A 193 18.18 1.63 -3.31
N PRO A 194 19.18 0.80 -2.94
CA PRO A 194 19.09 -0.64 -3.10
C PRO A 194 17.82 -1.20 -2.46
N LEU A 195 17.16 -2.16 -3.13
CA LEU A 195 15.88 -2.72 -2.63
C LEU A 195 16.02 -3.26 -1.19
N HIS A 196 17.11 -3.98 -0.88
CA HIS A 196 17.33 -4.53 0.46
C HIS A 196 17.45 -3.43 1.52
N GLU A 197 18.14 -2.30 1.24
CA GLU A 197 18.22 -1.17 2.17
C GLU A 197 16.85 -0.51 2.40
N LEU A 198 16.01 -0.46 1.36
CA LEU A 198 14.63 0.03 1.48
C LEU A 198 13.80 -0.92 2.38
N ILE A 199 13.95 -2.24 2.19
CA ILE A 199 13.27 -3.23 3.05
C ILE A 199 13.71 -3.09 4.50
N ASP A 200 15.01 -2.99 4.76
CA ASP A 200 15.54 -2.78 6.11
C ASP A 200 14.95 -1.50 6.74
N ALA A 201 14.89 -0.41 5.97
CA ALA A 201 14.31 0.85 6.43
C ALA A 201 12.80 0.75 6.72
N VAL A 202 12.06 -0.06 5.97
CA VAL A 202 10.64 -0.37 6.21
C VAL A 202 10.49 -1.15 7.52
N LEU A 203 11.26 -2.23 7.70
CA LEU A 203 11.21 -3.08 8.88
C LEU A 203 11.66 -2.35 10.15
N ASP A 204 12.61 -1.42 10.03
CA ASP A 204 13.05 -0.54 11.10
C ASP A 204 12.04 0.58 11.45
N GLY A 205 10.92 0.69 10.72
CA GLY A 205 9.93 1.76 10.89
C GLY A 205 10.40 3.16 10.47
N LYS A 206 11.46 3.25 9.64
CA LYS A 206 11.96 4.53 9.10
C LYS A 206 11.16 5.01 7.89
N ILE A 207 10.55 4.08 7.16
CA ILE A 207 9.62 4.34 6.06
C ILE A 207 8.21 4.00 6.56
N GLU A 208 7.33 5.01 6.60
CA GLU A 208 5.98 4.89 7.15
C GLU A 208 4.88 5.13 6.10
N ASP A 209 5.25 5.58 4.91
CA ASP A 209 4.30 5.81 3.83
C ASP A 209 3.72 4.48 3.32
N ALA A 210 2.41 4.31 3.45
CA ALA A 210 1.72 3.02 3.23
C ALA A 210 1.97 2.44 1.83
N LYS A 211 1.89 3.26 0.76
CA LYS A 211 2.11 2.79 -0.61
C LYS A 211 3.55 2.31 -0.83
N THR A 212 4.53 2.99 -0.21
CA THR A 212 5.95 2.64 -0.28
C THR A 212 6.23 1.35 0.47
N VAL A 213 5.70 1.20 1.69
CA VAL A 213 5.81 -0.03 2.50
C VAL A 213 5.25 -1.22 1.72
N VAL A 214 4.01 -1.13 1.26
CA VAL A 214 3.36 -2.23 0.53
C VAL A 214 4.06 -2.50 -0.80
N GLY A 215 4.42 -1.48 -1.56
CA GLY A 215 5.09 -1.62 -2.85
C GLY A 215 6.47 -2.28 -2.72
N ALA A 216 7.27 -1.87 -1.74
CA ALA A 216 8.59 -2.44 -1.47
C ALA A 216 8.50 -3.93 -1.07
N LEU A 217 7.66 -4.26 -0.08
CA LEU A 217 7.49 -5.64 0.39
C LEU A 217 6.91 -6.55 -0.70
N ALA A 218 5.95 -6.07 -1.50
CA ALA A 218 5.40 -6.84 -2.62
C ALA A 218 6.47 -7.09 -3.71
N CYS A 219 7.27 -6.08 -4.03
CA CYS A 219 8.38 -6.21 -4.98
C CYS A 219 9.40 -7.24 -4.50
N ASP A 220 9.83 -7.16 -3.25
CA ASP A 220 10.77 -8.09 -2.64
C ASP A 220 10.23 -9.54 -2.62
N SER A 221 8.97 -9.71 -2.22
CA SER A 221 8.31 -11.03 -2.24
C SER A 221 8.29 -11.67 -3.64
N ILE A 222 8.06 -10.86 -4.68
CA ILE A 222 8.07 -11.34 -6.06
C ILE A 222 9.51 -11.68 -6.49
N ALA A 223 10.50 -10.85 -6.15
CA ALA A 223 11.90 -11.11 -6.43
C ALA A 223 12.35 -12.45 -5.87
N HIS A 224 12.00 -12.73 -4.61
CA HIS A 224 12.32 -14.00 -3.96
C HIS A 224 11.61 -15.20 -4.61
N ARG A 225 10.32 -15.09 -4.96
CA ARG A 225 9.56 -16.18 -5.60
C ARG A 225 10.07 -16.52 -7.02
N LEU A 226 10.58 -15.55 -7.75
CA LEU A 226 11.10 -15.72 -9.11
C LEU A 226 12.60 -16.04 -9.13
N GLY A 227 13.26 -16.20 -7.96
CA GLY A 227 14.69 -16.49 -7.87
C GLY A 227 15.58 -15.38 -8.44
N GLY A 228 15.09 -14.15 -8.48
CA GLY A 228 15.81 -12.97 -8.95
C GLY A 228 16.01 -12.87 -10.47
N ALA A 229 15.53 -13.83 -11.25
CA ALA A 229 15.86 -13.93 -12.68
C ALA A 229 14.87 -13.24 -13.64
N GLU A 230 13.70 -12.80 -13.19
CA GLU A 230 12.61 -12.27 -14.06
C GLU A 230 11.79 -11.15 -13.41
N LEU A 231 12.42 -10.17 -12.79
CA LEU A 231 11.71 -8.93 -12.40
C LEU A 231 11.57 -7.96 -13.58
#